data_e7d0a634104481417a9d38939f5df25d
#
_entry.id   e7d0a634104481417a9d38939f5df25d
#
_cell.length_a   1.000
_cell.length_b   1.000
_cell.length_c   1.000
_cell.angle_alpha   90.00
_cell.angle_beta   90.00
_cell.angle_gamma   90.00
#
_symmetry.space_group_name_H-M   'P 1'
#
loop_
_entity.id
_entity.type
_entity.pdbx_description
1 polymer ?
#
loop_
_entity_poly.entity_id
_entity_poly.type
_entity_poly.pdbx_seq_one_letter_code
_entity_poly.pdbx_strand_id
1 'polypeptide(L)'
;LQLHAVGDLAELDRATGSGGALEAAVRAQQEGLVAAVGITGHGSQAPATHLEALRRFPFATVMTPVNQKLLEDEGFRGDYERLVEEVRRQDAGLMTIKAVARRNWPHVGAGESASGQAYATWYEPYDEQERIRAAVSWVLAHPEITGLATAGDVRLLGMIVRAERERMPLEDAATALQTDADYASPFLRMPA
;
A
#
# COMPACT_ATOMS: atom_id res chain seq x y z
N LEU A 1 13.26 6.49 -8.16
CA LEU A 1 12.55 7.64 -7.55
C LEU A 1 11.05 7.38 -7.61
N GLN A 2 10.30 7.79 -6.55
CA GLN A 2 8.84 7.67 -6.54
C GLN A 2 8.19 9.02 -6.26
N LEU A 3 7.12 9.34 -6.97
CA LEU A 3 6.19 10.37 -6.56
C LEU A 3 5.49 9.88 -5.30
N HIS A 4 5.56 10.66 -4.21
CA HIS A 4 5.07 10.24 -2.90
C HIS A 4 3.74 10.94 -2.54
N ALA A 5 2.87 10.20 -1.83
CA ALA A 5 1.59 10.67 -1.31
C ALA A 5 0.59 11.13 -2.39
N VAL A 6 0.55 10.43 -3.52
CA VAL A 6 -0.45 10.66 -4.57
C VAL A 6 -1.61 9.68 -4.38
N GLY A 7 -2.53 10.01 -3.49
CA GLY A 7 -3.63 9.13 -3.06
C GLY A 7 -5.00 9.48 -3.64
N ASP A 8 -5.14 10.64 -4.28
CA ASP A 8 -6.37 11.09 -4.93
C ASP A 8 -6.09 11.80 -6.26
N LEU A 9 -7.15 12.05 -7.06
CA LEU A 9 -7.03 12.68 -8.38
C LEU A 9 -6.52 14.13 -8.31
N ALA A 10 -6.82 14.87 -7.25
CA ALA A 10 -6.36 16.24 -7.11
C ALA A 10 -4.84 16.30 -6.84
N GLU A 11 -4.34 15.37 -6.05
CA GLU A 11 -2.88 15.19 -5.85
C GLU A 11 -2.21 14.72 -7.14
N LEU A 12 -2.83 13.80 -7.88
CA LEU A 12 -2.35 13.34 -9.17
C LEU A 12 -2.27 14.49 -10.18
N ASP A 13 -3.30 15.32 -10.28
CA ASP A 13 -3.33 16.48 -11.18
C ASP A 13 -2.19 17.46 -10.85
N ARG A 14 -1.94 17.74 -9.57
CA ARG A 14 -0.82 18.58 -9.14
C ARG A 14 0.53 17.95 -9.46
N ALA A 15 0.68 16.65 -9.22
CA ALA A 15 1.95 15.97 -9.42
C ALA A 15 2.32 15.79 -10.90
N THR A 16 1.30 15.59 -11.78
CA THR A 16 1.50 15.32 -13.21
C THR A 16 1.24 16.52 -14.11
N GLY A 17 0.71 17.62 -13.57
CA GLY A 17 0.46 18.86 -14.32
C GLY A 17 1.75 19.62 -14.65
N SER A 18 1.60 20.71 -15.40
CA SER A 18 2.72 21.59 -15.76
C SER A 18 3.42 22.17 -14.53
N GLY A 19 4.73 22.03 -14.45
CA GLY A 19 5.55 22.40 -13.29
C GLY A 19 5.42 21.43 -12.10
N GLY A 20 4.74 20.30 -12.27
CA GLY A 20 4.56 19.27 -11.24
C GLY A 20 5.81 18.42 -11.00
N ALA A 21 5.75 17.62 -9.94
CA ALA A 21 6.87 16.78 -9.51
C ALA A 21 7.29 15.75 -10.58
N LEU A 22 6.38 15.30 -11.44
CA LEU A 22 6.68 14.36 -12.51
C LEU A 22 7.71 14.94 -13.50
N GLU A 23 7.61 16.22 -13.86
CA GLU A 23 8.59 16.85 -14.77
C GLU A 23 10.01 16.79 -14.20
N ALA A 24 10.17 17.05 -12.90
CA ALA A 24 11.47 16.95 -12.23
C ALA A 24 11.98 15.50 -12.17
N ALA A 25 11.08 14.54 -11.91
CA ALA A 25 11.43 13.11 -11.87
C ALA A 25 11.88 12.60 -13.25
N VAL A 26 11.17 12.98 -14.32
CA VAL A 26 11.53 12.64 -15.71
C VAL A 26 12.87 13.27 -16.11
N ARG A 27 13.12 14.51 -15.73
CA ARG A 27 14.40 15.18 -15.97
C ARG A 27 15.54 14.44 -15.25
N ALA A 28 15.36 14.08 -13.98
CA ALA A 28 16.34 13.30 -13.23
C ALA A 28 16.64 11.93 -13.89
N GLN A 29 15.62 11.30 -14.49
CA GLN A 29 15.80 10.07 -15.25
C GLN A 29 16.59 10.31 -16.55
N GLN A 30 16.28 11.36 -17.29
CA GLN A 30 17.00 11.75 -18.53
C GLN A 30 18.45 12.10 -18.26
N GLU A 31 18.76 12.71 -17.11
CA GLU A 31 20.12 13.03 -16.67
C GLU A 31 20.85 11.81 -16.07
N GLY A 32 20.21 10.64 -16.00
CA GLY A 32 20.81 9.41 -15.47
C GLY A 32 20.97 9.37 -13.95
N LEU A 33 20.36 10.32 -13.23
CA LEU A 33 20.38 10.38 -11.75
C LEU A 33 19.52 9.29 -11.11
N VAL A 34 18.48 8.82 -11.80
CA VAL A 34 17.62 7.72 -11.40
C VAL A 34 17.33 6.80 -12.58
N ALA A 35 17.28 5.49 -12.32
CA ALA A 35 17.03 4.51 -13.38
C ALA A 35 15.54 4.47 -13.78
N ALA A 36 14.64 4.70 -12.84
CA ALA A 36 13.21 4.57 -13.06
C ALA A 36 12.41 5.52 -12.18
N VAL A 37 11.16 5.83 -12.62
CA VAL A 37 10.20 6.64 -11.89
C VAL A 37 9.02 5.76 -11.51
N GLY A 38 8.63 5.78 -10.26
CA GLY A 38 7.46 5.11 -9.71
C GLY A 38 6.49 6.07 -9.05
N ILE A 39 5.39 5.54 -8.55
CA ILE A 39 4.36 6.29 -7.82
C ILE A 39 3.90 5.54 -6.58
N THR A 40 3.59 6.27 -5.52
CA THR A 40 2.97 5.73 -4.31
C THR A 40 1.94 6.71 -3.74
N GLY A 41 0.94 6.18 -3.07
CA GLY A 41 -0.11 6.97 -2.43
C GLY A 41 -0.74 6.22 -1.27
N HIS A 42 -1.51 6.96 -0.50
CA HIS A 42 -2.23 6.48 0.68
C HIS A 42 -3.73 6.68 0.48
N GLY A 43 -4.52 6.07 1.35
CA GLY A 43 -5.97 6.20 1.34
C GLY A 43 -6.68 5.15 0.49
N SER A 44 -7.99 5.13 0.62
CA SER A 44 -8.86 4.14 -0.02
C SER A 44 -9.03 4.37 -1.53
N GLN A 45 -8.75 5.57 -2.03
CA GLN A 45 -8.82 5.90 -3.46
C GLN A 45 -7.50 5.62 -4.21
N ALA A 46 -6.44 5.21 -3.51
CA ALA A 46 -5.13 5.02 -4.12
C ALA A 46 -5.12 4.07 -5.32
N PRO A 47 -5.81 2.90 -5.32
CA PRO A 47 -5.84 2.03 -6.49
C PRO A 47 -6.44 2.69 -7.74
N ALA A 48 -7.57 3.38 -7.61
CA ALA A 48 -8.20 4.10 -8.73
C ALA A 48 -7.31 5.25 -9.23
N THR A 49 -6.68 5.98 -8.31
CA THR A 49 -5.76 7.07 -8.63
C THR A 49 -4.51 6.56 -9.36
N HIS A 50 -3.95 5.45 -8.91
CA HIS A 50 -2.78 4.85 -9.54
C HIS A 50 -3.09 4.24 -10.90
N LEU A 51 -4.29 3.69 -11.11
CA LEU A 51 -4.77 3.29 -12.43
C LEU A 51 -4.77 4.48 -13.40
N GLU A 52 -5.32 5.63 -12.98
CA GLU A 52 -5.32 6.85 -13.80
C GLU A 52 -3.88 7.37 -14.00
N ALA A 53 -3.02 7.27 -12.99
CA ALA A 53 -1.62 7.66 -13.11
C ALA A 53 -0.88 6.86 -14.20
N LEU A 54 -1.08 5.54 -14.26
CA LEU A 54 -0.50 4.67 -15.29
C LEU A 54 -1.01 5.01 -16.70
N ARG A 55 -2.23 5.51 -16.83
CA ARG A 55 -2.76 6.00 -18.12
C ARG A 55 -2.08 7.30 -18.59
N ARG A 56 -1.63 8.14 -17.66
CA ARG A 56 -0.98 9.42 -17.94
C ARG A 56 0.53 9.28 -18.19
N PHE A 57 1.19 8.35 -17.50
CA PHE A 57 2.63 8.15 -17.59
C PHE A 57 3.00 6.70 -17.29
N PRO A 58 3.95 6.09 -18.02
CA PRO A 58 4.38 4.70 -17.81
C PRO A 58 5.31 4.59 -16.59
N PHE A 59 4.74 4.64 -15.40
CA PHE A 59 5.51 4.43 -14.17
C PHE A 59 6.06 3.01 -14.13
N ALA A 60 7.36 2.87 -13.83
CA ALA A 60 8.01 1.57 -13.71
C ALA A 60 7.52 0.78 -12.49
N THR A 61 7.07 1.46 -11.44
CA THR A 61 6.53 0.83 -10.24
C THR A 61 5.35 1.60 -9.68
N VAL A 62 4.39 0.86 -9.15
CA VAL A 62 3.27 1.37 -8.37
C VAL A 62 3.33 0.76 -6.98
N MET A 63 3.18 1.58 -5.93
CA MET A 63 3.06 1.12 -4.56
C MET A 63 1.73 1.58 -3.98
N THR A 64 0.81 0.62 -3.77
CA THR A 64 -0.58 0.88 -3.35
C THR A 64 -0.91 0.13 -2.05
N PRO A 65 -1.85 0.61 -1.22
CA PRO A 65 -2.29 -0.14 -0.04
C PRO A 65 -2.96 -1.45 -0.43
N VAL A 66 -2.57 -2.56 0.19
CA VAL A 66 -3.25 -3.85 0.05
C VAL A 66 -3.15 -4.65 1.34
N ASN A 67 -4.27 -5.15 1.82
CA ASN A 67 -4.37 -6.21 2.80
C ASN A 67 -5.73 -6.92 2.65
N GLN A 68 -5.94 -8.03 3.34
CA GLN A 68 -7.18 -8.81 3.22
C GLN A 68 -8.43 -7.96 3.48
N LYS A 69 -8.40 -7.14 4.53
CA LYS A 69 -9.57 -6.33 4.92
C LYS A 69 -9.95 -5.27 3.88
N LEU A 70 -9.00 -4.70 3.21
CA LEU A 70 -9.25 -3.75 2.11
C LEU A 70 -9.90 -4.43 0.91
N LEU A 71 -9.50 -5.67 0.59
CA LEU A 71 -10.08 -6.41 -0.54
C LEU A 71 -11.44 -7.07 -0.22
N GLU A 72 -11.92 -7.02 1.02
CA GLU A 72 -13.31 -7.38 1.36
C GLU A 72 -14.31 -6.30 0.89
N ASP A 73 -13.88 -5.05 0.80
CA ASP A 73 -14.68 -3.96 0.26
C ASP A 73 -14.77 -4.07 -1.27
N GLU A 74 -16.00 -4.13 -1.80
CA GLU A 74 -16.23 -4.37 -3.24
C GLU A 74 -15.73 -3.25 -4.13
N GLY A 75 -15.88 -2.00 -3.69
CA GLY A 75 -15.42 -0.81 -4.42
C GLY A 75 -13.89 -0.80 -4.52
N PHE A 76 -13.22 -0.97 -3.37
CA PHE A 76 -11.75 -1.03 -3.32
C PHE A 76 -11.19 -2.20 -4.12
N ARG A 77 -11.79 -3.40 -3.98
CA ARG A 77 -11.39 -4.59 -4.74
C ARG A 77 -11.49 -4.36 -6.24
N GLY A 78 -12.62 -3.81 -6.71
CA GLY A 78 -12.82 -3.53 -8.12
C GLY A 78 -11.80 -2.52 -8.68
N ASP A 79 -11.45 -1.48 -7.90
CA ASP A 79 -10.40 -0.53 -8.27
C ASP A 79 -9.02 -1.20 -8.31
N TYR A 80 -8.71 -2.04 -7.33
CA TYR A 80 -7.47 -2.79 -7.28
C TYR A 80 -7.32 -3.77 -8.44
N GLU A 81 -8.36 -4.54 -8.77
CA GLU A 81 -8.34 -5.49 -9.89
C GLU A 81 -8.07 -4.79 -11.21
N ARG A 82 -8.72 -3.64 -11.47
CA ARG A 82 -8.45 -2.83 -12.67
C ARG A 82 -7.02 -2.27 -12.69
N LEU A 83 -6.49 -1.87 -11.54
CA LEU A 83 -5.09 -1.45 -11.43
C LEU A 83 -4.14 -2.61 -11.77
N VAL A 84 -4.40 -3.81 -11.25
CA VAL A 84 -3.59 -5.02 -11.53
C VAL A 84 -3.57 -5.35 -13.03
N GLU A 85 -4.71 -5.26 -13.71
CA GLU A 85 -4.79 -5.45 -15.17
C GLU A 85 -3.89 -4.46 -15.92
N GLU A 86 -3.92 -3.18 -15.53
CA GLU A 86 -3.11 -2.15 -16.15
C GLU A 86 -1.62 -2.30 -15.84
N VAL A 87 -1.27 -2.67 -14.60
CA VAL A 87 0.10 -3.00 -14.18
C VAL A 87 0.67 -4.12 -15.05
N ARG A 88 -0.10 -5.21 -15.25
CA ARG A 88 0.29 -6.33 -16.12
C ARG A 88 0.44 -5.90 -17.57
N ARG A 89 -0.48 -5.08 -18.08
CA ARG A 89 -0.44 -4.59 -19.46
C ARG A 89 0.79 -3.73 -19.75
N GLN A 90 1.26 -2.96 -18.75
CA GLN A 90 2.43 -2.09 -18.88
C GLN A 90 3.74 -2.73 -18.43
N ASP A 91 3.70 -3.97 -17.91
CA ASP A 91 4.86 -4.64 -17.30
C ASP A 91 5.48 -3.82 -16.15
N ALA A 92 4.64 -3.15 -15.37
CA ALA A 92 5.07 -2.37 -14.21
C ALA A 92 5.19 -3.24 -12.95
N GLY A 93 6.08 -2.90 -12.05
CA GLY A 93 6.18 -3.56 -10.74
C GLY A 93 5.08 -3.09 -9.79
N LEU A 94 4.37 -4.02 -9.15
CA LEU A 94 3.39 -3.72 -8.12
C LEU A 94 3.96 -4.03 -6.73
N MET A 95 4.07 -3.02 -5.90
CA MET A 95 4.43 -3.15 -4.48
C MET A 95 3.24 -2.77 -3.59
N THR A 96 3.26 -3.21 -2.35
CA THR A 96 2.20 -2.87 -1.41
C THR A 96 2.70 -2.20 -0.14
N ILE A 97 1.80 -1.42 0.46
CA ILE A 97 1.89 -0.89 1.82
C ILE A 97 0.67 -1.36 2.62
N LYS A 98 0.69 -1.18 3.94
CA LYS A 98 -0.40 -1.55 4.87
C LYS A 98 -0.60 -3.06 5.05
N ALA A 99 0.37 -3.89 4.62
CA ALA A 99 0.28 -5.34 4.77
C ALA A 99 -0.03 -5.77 6.22
N VAL A 100 0.65 -5.19 7.20
CA VAL A 100 0.48 -5.51 8.63
C VAL A 100 -0.47 -4.56 9.37
N ALA A 101 -1.27 -3.77 8.66
CA ALA A 101 -2.26 -2.90 9.27
C ALA A 101 -3.42 -3.73 9.82
N ARG A 102 -3.68 -3.61 11.11
CA ARG A 102 -4.80 -4.25 11.79
C ARG A 102 -6.07 -3.43 11.68
N ARG A 103 -5.98 -2.10 11.94
CA ARG A 103 -7.09 -1.15 11.86
C ARG A 103 -6.60 0.30 11.94
N ASN A 104 -7.50 1.24 11.83
CA ASN A 104 -7.20 2.61 12.23
C ASN A 104 -6.96 2.69 13.75
N TRP A 105 -6.09 3.60 14.19
CA TRP A 105 -5.90 3.81 15.62
C TRP A 105 -7.22 4.22 16.28
N PRO A 106 -7.67 3.51 17.34
CA PRO A 106 -8.80 3.96 18.14
C PRO A 106 -8.51 5.35 18.72
N HIS A 107 -9.48 6.24 18.70
CA HIS A 107 -9.40 7.58 19.32
C HIS A 107 -8.55 8.64 18.62
N VAL A 108 -8.10 8.42 17.39
CA VAL A 108 -7.41 9.45 16.60
C VAL A 108 -8.35 9.97 15.52
N GLY A 109 -8.73 11.23 15.64
CA GLY A 109 -9.46 11.94 14.58
C GLY A 109 -8.60 12.13 13.33
N ALA A 110 -9.23 12.35 12.18
CA ALA A 110 -8.52 12.65 10.94
C ALA A 110 -7.66 13.91 11.13
N GLY A 111 -6.33 13.77 11.03
CA GLY A 111 -5.37 14.87 11.13
C GLY A 111 -4.71 15.04 12.49
N GLU A 112 -5.03 14.24 13.50
CA GLU A 112 -4.34 14.29 14.79
C GLU A 112 -3.12 13.37 14.82
N SER A 113 -1.98 13.92 15.26
CA SER A 113 -0.80 13.13 15.61
C SER A 113 -1.06 12.44 16.93
N ALA A 114 -1.05 11.11 16.95
CA ALA A 114 -1.38 10.33 18.12
C ALA A 114 -0.24 10.37 19.15
N SER A 115 -0.29 11.31 20.06
CA SER A 115 0.44 11.22 21.31
C SER A 115 -0.14 10.04 22.11
N GLY A 116 0.66 9.00 22.32
CA GLY A 116 0.25 7.80 23.08
C GLY A 116 0.06 6.52 22.27
N GLN A 117 0.32 6.52 20.96
CA GLN A 117 0.35 5.31 20.15
C GLN A 117 1.52 4.41 20.56
N ALA A 118 1.26 3.09 20.61
CA ALA A 118 2.29 2.11 20.93
C ALA A 118 3.41 2.04 19.87
N TYR A 119 3.08 2.34 18.60
CA TYR A 119 3.98 2.27 17.44
C TYR A 119 3.95 3.55 16.62
N ALA A 120 5.07 3.91 15.98
CA ALA A 120 5.20 5.06 15.10
C ALA A 120 4.61 4.76 13.69
N THR A 121 3.34 4.39 13.64
CA THR A 121 2.59 4.04 12.43
C THR A 121 1.30 4.84 12.34
N TRP A 122 0.83 5.13 11.13
CA TRP A 122 -0.44 5.85 10.88
C TRP A 122 -1.70 4.99 11.12
N TYR A 123 -1.51 3.73 11.47
CA TYR A 123 -2.53 2.73 11.75
C TYR A 123 -2.05 1.86 12.92
N GLU A 124 -2.97 1.23 13.61
CA GLU A 124 -2.63 0.20 14.58
C GLU A 124 -2.13 -1.03 13.82
N PRO A 125 -0.85 -1.42 13.99
CA PRO A 125 -0.32 -2.60 13.34
C PRO A 125 -0.64 -3.86 14.13
N TYR A 126 -0.59 -5.02 13.50
CA TYR A 126 -0.34 -6.25 14.22
C TYR A 126 1.04 -6.19 14.87
N ASP A 127 1.16 -6.68 16.10
CA ASP A 127 2.40 -6.73 16.89
C ASP A 127 2.67 -8.13 17.51
N GLU A 128 1.83 -9.10 17.17
CA GLU A 128 2.04 -10.51 17.47
C GLU A 128 2.64 -11.21 16.25
N GLN A 129 3.72 -12.00 16.47
CA GLN A 129 4.47 -12.65 15.37
C GLN A 129 3.57 -13.49 14.45
N GLU A 130 2.63 -14.27 14.99
CA GLU A 130 1.75 -15.12 14.18
C GLU A 130 0.75 -14.29 13.34
N ARG A 131 0.27 -13.16 13.84
CA ARG A 131 -0.59 -12.25 13.10
C ARG A 131 0.17 -11.54 11.99
N ILE A 132 1.39 -11.07 12.28
CA ILE A 132 2.28 -10.49 11.27
C ILE A 132 2.61 -11.54 10.20
N ARG A 133 2.88 -12.79 10.60
CA ARG A 133 3.15 -13.89 9.69
C ARG A 133 1.95 -14.14 8.77
N ALA A 134 0.73 -14.19 9.30
CA ALA A 134 -0.48 -14.34 8.50
C ALA A 134 -0.65 -13.18 7.51
N ALA A 135 -0.51 -11.93 7.98
CA ALA A 135 -0.68 -10.73 7.15
C ALA A 135 0.35 -10.63 6.00
N VAL A 136 1.62 -10.91 6.28
CA VAL A 136 2.69 -10.94 5.27
C VAL A 136 2.50 -12.08 4.29
N SER A 137 2.14 -13.29 4.80
CA SER A 137 1.90 -14.47 3.96
C SER A 137 0.73 -14.24 3.01
N TRP A 138 -0.36 -13.67 3.52
CA TRP A 138 -1.54 -13.38 2.72
C TRP A 138 -1.21 -12.43 1.56
N VAL A 139 -0.54 -11.32 1.85
CA VAL A 139 -0.16 -10.34 0.84
C VAL A 139 0.80 -10.95 -0.20
N LEU A 140 1.86 -11.62 0.24
CA LEU A 140 2.89 -12.15 -0.67
C LEU A 140 2.48 -13.46 -1.37
N ALA A 141 1.28 -14.00 -1.09
CA ALA A 141 0.69 -15.08 -1.87
C ALA A 141 0.06 -14.60 -3.18
N HIS A 142 -0.16 -13.30 -3.35
CA HIS A 142 -0.69 -12.70 -4.57
C HIS A 142 0.43 -12.53 -5.61
N PRO A 143 0.37 -13.23 -6.74
CA PRO A 143 1.50 -13.31 -7.68
C PRO A 143 1.83 -11.98 -8.36
N GLU A 144 0.88 -11.05 -8.41
CA GLU A 144 1.09 -9.70 -8.95
C GLU A 144 1.91 -8.80 -8.02
N ILE A 145 1.99 -9.11 -6.73
CA ILE A 145 2.71 -8.31 -5.75
C ILE A 145 4.18 -8.71 -5.72
N THR A 146 5.06 -7.83 -6.17
CA THR A 146 6.50 -8.06 -6.24
C THR A 146 7.24 -7.77 -4.92
N GLY A 147 6.57 -7.14 -3.96
CA GLY A 147 7.14 -6.85 -2.65
C GLY A 147 6.25 -5.96 -1.80
N LEU A 148 6.63 -5.78 -0.55
CA LEU A 148 5.96 -4.90 0.39
C LEU A 148 6.94 -3.92 1.04
N ALA A 149 6.47 -2.69 1.29
CA ALA A 149 7.17 -1.79 2.21
C ALA A 149 6.74 -2.10 3.65
N THR A 150 7.72 -2.26 4.52
CA THR A 150 7.49 -2.59 5.93
C THR A 150 6.82 -1.44 6.68
N ALA A 151 6.24 -1.74 7.85
CA ALA A 151 5.80 -0.70 8.77
C ALA A 151 6.95 0.22 9.17
N GLY A 152 6.66 1.51 9.38
CA GLY A 152 7.66 2.54 9.69
C GLY A 152 8.26 2.47 11.10
N ASP A 153 7.92 1.46 11.89
CA ASP A 153 8.47 1.23 13.22
C ASP A 153 9.47 0.08 13.21
N VAL A 154 10.72 0.38 13.57
CA VAL A 154 11.83 -0.57 13.54
C VAL A 154 11.60 -1.81 14.43
N ARG A 155 10.78 -1.70 15.47
CA ARG A 155 10.45 -2.83 16.37
C ARG A 155 9.69 -3.94 15.64
N LEU A 156 8.93 -3.59 14.59
CA LEU A 156 8.17 -4.53 13.77
C LEU A 156 9.01 -5.14 12.64
N LEU A 157 10.12 -4.50 12.24
CA LEU A 157 10.91 -4.91 11.09
C LEU A 157 11.40 -6.36 11.21
N GLY A 158 11.96 -6.73 12.36
CA GLY A 158 12.47 -8.10 12.59
C GLY A 158 11.37 -9.15 12.48
N MET A 159 10.16 -8.83 12.95
CA MET A 159 8.99 -9.71 12.89
C MET A 159 8.48 -9.87 11.45
N ILE A 160 8.47 -8.78 10.67
CA ILE A 160 8.05 -8.80 9.26
C ILE A 160 9.04 -9.61 8.40
N VAL A 161 10.34 -9.42 8.60
CA VAL A 161 11.38 -10.20 7.90
C VAL A 161 11.30 -11.69 8.25
N ARG A 162 11.06 -12.02 9.53
CA ARG A 162 10.83 -13.40 9.94
C ARG A 162 9.57 -13.98 9.30
N ALA A 163 8.48 -13.22 9.28
CA ALA A 163 7.21 -13.63 8.67
C ALA A 163 7.37 -13.97 7.17
N GLU A 164 8.19 -13.22 6.43
CA GLU A 164 8.50 -13.51 5.03
C GLU A 164 9.23 -14.84 4.88
N ARG A 165 10.21 -15.13 5.73
CA ARG A 165 10.97 -16.40 5.69
C ARG A 165 10.14 -17.61 6.10
N GLU A 166 9.16 -17.43 6.96
CA GLU A 166 8.34 -18.48 7.57
C GLU A 166 6.89 -18.43 7.07
N ARG A 167 6.67 -18.06 5.79
CA ARG A 167 5.32 -17.92 5.22
C ARG A 167 4.47 -19.17 5.43
N MET A 168 3.16 -18.97 5.59
CA MET A 168 2.15 -20.02 5.66
C MET A 168 1.31 -20.05 4.39
N PRO A 169 0.57 -21.16 4.13
CA PRO A 169 -0.39 -21.22 3.02
C PRO A 169 -1.42 -20.09 3.07
N LEU A 170 -1.89 -19.64 1.90
CA LEU A 170 -2.85 -18.54 1.77
C LEU A 170 -4.14 -18.77 2.58
N GLU A 171 -4.68 -19.98 2.54
CA GLU A 171 -5.91 -20.34 3.26
C GLU A 171 -5.76 -20.24 4.78
N ASP A 172 -4.61 -20.70 5.31
CA ASP A 172 -4.29 -20.61 6.72
C ASP A 172 -4.11 -19.15 7.14
N ALA A 173 -3.42 -18.36 6.32
CA ALA A 173 -3.22 -16.93 6.53
C ALA A 173 -4.55 -16.18 6.56
N ALA A 174 -5.42 -16.43 5.58
CA ALA A 174 -6.73 -15.81 5.50
C ALA A 174 -7.60 -16.16 6.73
N THR A 175 -7.63 -17.43 7.11
CA THR A 175 -8.36 -17.90 8.30
C THR A 175 -7.83 -17.24 9.57
N ALA A 176 -6.51 -17.19 9.75
CA ALA A 176 -5.91 -16.56 10.91
C ALA A 176 -6.29 -15.09 11.02
N LEU A 177 -6.30 -14.33 9.94
CA LEU A 177 -6.70 -12.91 9.95
C LEU A 177 -8.19 -12.73 10.27
N GLN A 178 -9.07 -13.57 9.70
CA GLN A 178 -10.53 -13.51 9.92
C GLN A 178 -10.94 -13.80 11.37
N THR A 179 -10.12 -14.50 12.14
CA THR A 179 -10.40 -14.75 13.57
C THR A 179 -10.15 -13.54 14.48
N ASP A 180 -9.56 -12.45 13.98
CA ASP A 180 -9.43 -11.22 14.73
C ASP A 180 -10.70 -10.35 14.56
N ALA A 181 -11.52 -10.32 15.61
CA ALA A 181 -12.77 -9.54 15.61
C ALA A 181 -12.55 -8.02 15.47
N ASP A 182 -11.34 -7.55 15.77
CA ASP A 182 -10.96 -6.14 15.66
C ASP A 182 -10.29 -5.79 14.32
N TYR A 183 -10.11 -6.77 13.41
CA TYR A 183 -9.52 -6.52 12.11
C TYR A 183 -10.44 -5.64 11.26
N ALA A 184 -9.98 -4.45 10.92
CA ALA A 184 -10.76 -3.46 10.22
C ALA A 184 -9.91 -2.69 9.19
N SER A 185 -10.57 -1.86 8.38
CA SER A 185 -9.86 -0.97 7.47
C SER A 185 -8.92 -0.03 8.23
N PRO A 186 -7.68 0.18 7.76
CA PRO A 186 -6.80 1.23 8.29
C PRO A 186 -7.26 2.64 7.87
N PHE A 187 -8.27 2.76 7.02
CA PHE A 187 -8.82 4.02 6.54
C PHE A 187 -10.15 4.33 7.20
N LEU A 188 -10.38 5.62 7.48
CA LEU A 188 -11.65 6.09 8.08
C LEU A 188 -12.82 6.05 7.09
N ARG A 189 -12.55 6.09 5.78
CA ARG A 189 -13.55 6.05 4.72
C ARG A 189 -13.08 5.09 3.62
N MET A 190 -14.00 4.28 3.13
CA MET A 190 -13.81 3.42 1.97
C MET A 190 -14.44 4.07 0.72
N PRO A 191 -14.05 3.65 -0.50
CA PRO A 191 -14.72 4.07 -1.73
C PRO A 191 -16.20 3.72 -1.68
N ALA A 192 -17.05 4.52 -2.31
CA ALA A 192 -18.49 4.23 -2.44
C ALA A 192 -18.73 3.24 -3.58
#